data_9c1bef4f9c6a76b6c1ac37bd9b5e7052
#
_entry.id   9c1bef4f9c6a76b6c1ac37bd9b5e7052
#
_cell.length_a   1.000
_cell.length_b   1.000
_cell.length_c   1.000
_cell.angle_alpha   90.00
_cell.angle_beta   90.00
_cell.angle_gamma   90.00
#
_symmetry.space_group_name_H-M   'P 1'
#
loop_
_entity.id
_entity.type
_entity.pdbx_description
1 polymer ?
#
loop_
_entity_poly.entity_id
_entity_poly.type
_entity_poly.pdbx_seq_one_letter_code
_entity_poly.pdbx_strand_id
1 'polypeptide(L)'
;MEIIMNNKSWGAEKAYQRDFYNERYIGADIKSPPFHKLAEIYGAKGYHVSQLQDLKQAVSDALICDKPAIINIDVDPKALYSFRKDSFKHRSK
;
A
#
# COMPACT_ATOMS: atom_id res chain seq x y z
N MET A 1 1.01 -15.59 5.16
CA MET A 1 1.81 -14.43 4.65
C MET A 1 0.86 -13.30 4.33
N GLU A 2 1.18 -12.12 4.80
CA GLU A 2 0.45 -10.89 4.52
C GLU A 2 1.35 -9.97 3.70
N ILE A 3 0.85 -9.44 2.59
CA ILE A 3 1.59 -8.50 1.75
C ILE A 3 0.88 -7.14 1.84
N ILE A 4 1.57 -6.14 2.34
CA ILE A 4 1.04 -4.79 2.52
C ILE A 4 1.68 -3.86 1.49
N MET A 5 0.88 -3.34 0.59
CA MET A 5 1.31 -2.32 -0.37
C MET A 5 1.14 -0.95 0.30
N ASN A 6 2.24 -0.45 0.86
CA ASN A 6 2.23 0.72 1.73
C ASN A 6 2.55 1.99 0.94
N ASN A 7 1.53 2.78 0.66
CA ASN A 7 1.69 4.09 0.02
C ASN A 7 1.63 5.26 1.02
N LYS A 8 1.55 4.97 2.32
CA LYS A 8 1.47 5.96 3.41
C LYS A 8 0.30 6.93 3.26
N SER A 9 -0.74 6.49 2.57
CA SER A 9 -1.91 7.33 2.28
C SER A 9 -3.19 6.50 2.36
N TRP A 10 -4.28 7.17 2.63
CA TRP A 10 -5.61 6.65 2.36
C TRP A 10 -5.89 6.88 0.87
N GLY A 11 -5.37 5.98 0.03
CA GLY A 11 -5.23 6.21 -1.40
C GLY A 11 -6.52 6.43 -2.16
N ALA A 12 -7.57 5.67 -1.84
CA ALA A 12 -8.88 5.84 -2.50
C ALA A 12 -9.44 7.25 -2.25
N GLU A 13 -9.39 7.72 -1.00
CA GLU A 13 -9.86 9.05 -0.66
C GLU A 13 -8.98 10.14 -1.28
N LYS A 14 -7.68 9.95 -1.28
CA LYS A 14 -6.75 10.90 -1.90
C LYS A 14 -6.97 11.01 -3.42
N ALA A 15 -7.28 9.90 -4.08
CA ALA A 15 -7.60 9.88 -5.51
C ALA A 15 -8.86 10.71 -5.81
N TYR A 16 -9.89 10.62 -4.96
CA TYR A 16 -11.08 11.44 -5.12
C TYR A 16 -10.80 12.92 -4.89
N GLN A 17 -9.98 13.25 -3.91
CA GLN A 17 -9.58 14.64 -3.65
C GLN A 17 -8.82 15.23 -4.84
N ARG A 18 -7.94 14.45 -5.47
CA ARG A 18 -7.23 14.85 -6.67
C ARG A 18 -8.19 15.10 -7.85
N ASP A 19 -9.10 14.15 -8.10
CA ASP A 19 -9.90 14.13 -9.33
C ASP A 19 -11.17 14.98 -9.26
N PHE A 20 -11.75 15.17 -8.07
CA PHE A 20 -13.04 15.83 -7.91
C PHE A 20 -13.04 17.07 -7.02
N TYR A 21 -11.96 17.33 -6.27
CA TYR A 21 -11.88 18.43 -5.31
C TYR A 21 -10.65 19.30 -5.50
N ASN A 22 -10.16 19.41 -6.74
CA ASN A 22 -9.04 20.28 -7.12
C ASN A 22 -7.77 20.07 -6.28
N GLU A 23 -7.43 18.80 -5.99
CA GLU A 23 -6.25 18.43 -5.21
C GLU A 23 -6.25 19.03 -3.78
N ARG A 24 -7.43 19.25 -3.23
CA ARG A 24 -7.57 19.66 -1.83
C ARG A 24 -7.43 18.46 -0.92
N TYR A 25 -6.21 18.15 -0.53
CA TYR A 25 -5.88 16.99 0.28
C TYR A 25 -6.08 17.27 1.77
N ILE A 26 -6.97 16.51 2.41
CA ILE A 26 -7.26 16.63 3.84
C ILE A 26 -7.34 15.22 4.43
N GLY A 27 -6.50 14.92 5.43
CA GLY A 27 -6.56 13.68 6.17
C GLY A 27 -6.27 12.42 5.36
N ALA A 28 -5.74 12.56 4.14
CA ALA A 28 -5.45 11.43 3.26
C ALA A 28 -4.03 10.88 3.44
N ASP A 29 -3.09 11.71 3.84
CA ASP A 29 -1.74 11.26 4.17
C ASP A 29 -1.71 10.80 5.62
N ILE A 30 -1.30 9.56 5.84
CA ILE A 30 -1.27 8.95 7.16
C ILE A 30 0.14 8.48 7.49
N LYS A 31 0.47 8.53 8.79
CA LYS A 31 1.75 7.98 9.27
C LYS A 31 1.57 6.50 9.50
N SER A 32 1.75 5.72 8.43
CA SER A 32 1.71 4.27 8.56
C SER A 32 2.93 3.78 9.35
N PRO A 33 2.75 2.83 10.26
CA PRO A 33 3.89 2.23 10.94
C PRO A 33 4.72 1.39 9.96
N PRO A 34 5.98 1.11 10.29
CA PRO A 34 6.74 0.12 9.53
C PRO A 34 6.19 -1.28 9.85
N PHE A 35 5.27 -1.77 9.04
CA PHE A 35 4.51 -3.00 9.31
C PHE A 35 5.40 -4.22 9.48
N HIS A 36 6.57 -4.26 8.83
CA HIS A 36 7.54 -5.33 9.03
C HIS A 36 8.09 -5.38 10.46
N LYS A 37 8.23 -4.22 11.13
CA LYS A 37 8.64 -4.16 12.53
C LYS A 37 7.48 -4.53 13.46
N LEU A 38 6.26 -4.22 13.08
CA LEU A 38 5.09 -4.65 13.84
C LEU A 38 4.99 -6.17 13.89
N ALA A 39 5.30 -6.85 12.79
CA ALA A 39 5.36 -8.31 12.76
C ALA A 39 6.30 -8.86 13.82
N GLU A 40 7.49 -8.28 13.95
CA GLU A 40 8.48 -8.71 14.94
C GLU A 40 7.97 -8.58 16.37
N ILE A 41 7.20 -7.53 16.69
CA ILE A 41 6.61 -7.32 18.01
C ILE A 41 5.68 -8.47 18.38
N TYR A 42 4.96 -9.04 17.40
CA TYR A 42 4.04 -10.15 17.62
C TYR A 42 4.68 -11.53 17.43
N GLY A 43 5.99 -11.59 17.29
CA GLY A 43 6.70 -12.86 17.10
C GLY A 43 6.58 -13.43 15.67
N ALA A 44 6.10 -12.64 14.74
CA ALA A 44 6.06 -12.98 13.32
C ALA A 44 7.34 -12.53 12.60
N LYS A 45 7.50 -12.92 11.36
CA LYS A 45 8.64 -12.50 10.54
C LYS A 45 8.27 -11.29 9.68
N GLY A 46 9.08 -10.25 9.74
CA GLY A 46 8.86 -9.02 8.96
C GLY A 46 9.89 -8.86 7.85
N TYR A 47 9.42 -8.43 6.68
CA TYR A 47 10.28 -8.11 5.53
C TYR A 47 9.90 -6.72 5.00
N HIS A 48 10.89 -5.94 4.61
CA HIS A 48 10.68 -4.64 3.99
C HIS A 48 11.23 -4.66 2.57
N VAL A 49 10.40 -4.28 1.61
CA VAL A 49 10.76 -4.21 0.19
C VAL A 49 10.55 -2.79 -0.30
N SER A 50 11.62 -2.14 -0.75
CA SER A 50 11.59 -0.81 -1.36
C SER A 50 11.98 -0.84 -2.84
N GLN A 51 12.53 -1.94 -3.32
CA GLN A 51 12.92 -2.14 -4.71
C GLN A 51 12.24 -3.37 -5.27
N LEU A 52 11.66 -3.27 -6.46
CA LEU A 52 10.94 -4.38 -7.08
C LEU A 52 11.80 -5.65 -7.20
N GLN A 53 13.08 -5.49 -7.47
CA GLN A 53 14.02 -6.61 -7.60
C GLN A 53 14.14 -7.47 -6.33
N ASP A 54 13.84 -6.90 -5.15
CA ASP A 54 13.94 -7.60 -3.88
C ASP A 54 12.65 -8.34 -3.49
N LEU A 55 11.56 -8.12 -4.22
CA LEU A 55 10.25 -8.69 -3.89
C LEU A 55 10.25 -10.21 -3.99
N LYS A 56 10.83 -10.76 -5.05
CA LYS A 56 10.86 -12.21 -5.26
C LYS A 56 11.56 -12.94 -4.11
N GLN A 57 12.68 -12.41 -3.65
CA GLN A 57 13.43 -13.01 -2.54
C GLN A 57 12.64 -12.92 -1.23
N ALA A 58 12.00 -11.79 -0.97
CA ALA A 58 11.18 -11.60 0.23
C ALA A 58 10.01 -12.61 0.26
N VAL A 59 9.32 -12.79 -0.86
CA VAL A 59 8.23 -13.76 -0.96
C VAL A 59 8.75 -15.19 -0.75
N SER A 60 9.86 -15.54 -1.38
CA SER A 60 10.47 -16.87 -1.21
C SER A 60 10.84 -17.14 0.25
N ASP A 61 11.48 -16.17 0.90
CA ASP A 61 11.88 -16.30 2.31
C ASP A 61 10.65 -16.41 3.22
N ALA A 62 9.60 -15.65 2.96
CA ALA A 62 8.37 -15.70 3.74
C ALA A 62 7.66 -17.03 3.61
N LEU A 63 7.68 -17.66 2.43
CA LEU A 63 7.03 -18.94 2.20
C LEU A 63 7.72 -20.10 2.94
N ILE A 64 9.01 -20.02 3.17
CA ILE A 64 9.76 -21.09 3.83
C ILE A 64 10.00 -20.83 5.32
N CYS A 65 9.70 -19.65 5.84
CA CYS A 65 9.82 -19.39 7.27
C CYS A 65 8.68 -20.08 8.03
N ASP A 66 8.98 -20.67 9.19
CA ASP A 66 7.99 -21.38 10.02
C ASP A 66 7.14 -20.45 10.88
N LYS A 67 6.92 -19.23 10.44
CA LYS A 67 6.18 -18.21 11.19
C LYS A 67 5.22 -17.47 10.29
N PRO A 68 4.17 -16.86 10.84
CA PRO A 68 3.44 -15.84 10.11
C PRO A 68 4.40 -14.76 9.62
N ALA A 69 4.19 -14.25 8.42
CA ALA A 69 5.08 -13.27 7.81
C ALA A 69 4.31 -12.07 7.28
N ILE A 70 4.88 -10.88 7.44
CA ILE A 70 4.39 -9.64 6.84
C ILE A 70 5.47 -9.10 5.91
N ILE A 71 5.10 -8.84 4.67
CA ILE A 71 5.95 -8.15 3.70
C ILE A 71 5.40 -6.75 3.51
N ASN A 72 6.14 -5.76 3.98
CA ASN A 72 5.79 -4.34 3.80
C ASN A 72 6.49 -3.83 2.54
N ILE A 73 5.70 -3.52 1.50
CA ILE A 73 6.22 -3.04 0.22
C ILE A 73 5.96 -1.54 0.12
N ASP A 74 7.02 -0.76 -0.07
CA ASP A 74 6.88 0.66 -0.37
C ASP A 74 6.40 0.81 -1.81
N VAL A 75 5.27 1.49 -1.99
CA VAL A 75 4.72 1.76 -3.31
C VAL A 75 4.62 3.27 -3.53
N ASP A 76 4.54 3.68 -4.80
CA ASP A 76 4.49 5.08 -5.18
C ASP A 76 3.21 5.74 -4.63
N PRO A 77 3.33 6.74 -3.73
CA PRO A 77 2.17 7.43 -3.17
C PRO A 77 1.40 8.27 -4.21
N LYS A 78 1.98 8.52 -5.37
CA LYS A 78 1.34 9.26 -6.46
C LYS A 78 0.58 8.37 -7.44
N ALA A 79 0.78 7.06 -7.37
CA ALA A 79 0.07 6.09 -8.22
C ALA A 79 -1.33 5.85 -7.65
N LEU A 80 -2.23 6.79 -7.91
CA LEU A 80 -3.59 6.80 -7.39
C LEU A 80 -4.61 6.51 -8.50
N TYR A 81 -5.67 5.77 -8.15
CA TYR A 81 -6.75 5.45 -9.07
C TYR A 81 -8.10 5.79 -8.45
N SER A 82 -8.95 6.46 -9.23
CA SER A 82 -10.31 6.81 -8.82
C SER A 82 -11.32 6.03 -9.65
N PHE A 83 -11.99 5.06 -9.02
CA PHE A 83 -13.04 4.27 -9.67
C PHE A 83 -14.20 5.14 -10.17
N ARG A 84 -14.54 6.19 -9.42
CA ARG A 84 -15.65 7.07 -9.79
C ARG A 84 -15.40 7.85 -11.06
N LYS A 85 -14.17 8.23 -11.32
CA LYS A 85 -13.81 8.96 -12.54
C LYS A 85 -14.15 8.15 -13.78
N ASP A 86 -13.82 6.89 -13.79
CA ASP A 86 -14.13 6.00 -14.92
C ASP A 86 -15.62 5.69 -15.00
N SER A 87 -16.29 5.49 -13.87
CA SER A 87 -17.73 5.27 -13.81
C SER A 87 -18.51 6.43 -14.40
N PHE A 88 -18.09 7.66 -14.12
CA PHE A 88 -18.76 8.86 -14.66
C PHE A 88 -18.53 9.06 -16.15
N LYS A 89 -17.39 8.67 -16.68
CA LYS A 89 -17.14 8.69 -18.11
C LYS A 89 -18.15 7.83 -18.88
N HIS A 90 -18.52 6.70 -18.33
CA HIS A 90 -19.50 5.81 -18.93
C HIS A 90 -20.94 6.33 -18.80
N ARG A 91 -21.23 7.13 -17.79
CA ARG A 91 -22.55 7.68 -17.55
C ARG A 91 -22.85 8.95 -18.34
N SER A 92 -21.84 9.63 -18.79
CA SER A 92 -22.00 10.89 -19.55
C SER A 92 -22.24 10.69 -21.05
N LYS A 93 -22.46 9.47 -21.49
CA LYS A 93 -22.81 9.16 -22.88
C LYS A 93 -24.32 9.13 -23.09
#